data_c8fa3c98b21f6f00031c847bd87763ef
#
_entry.id   c8fa3c98b21f6f00031c847bd87763ef
#
_cell.length_a   1.000
_cell.length_b   1.000
_cell.length_c   1.000
_cell.angle_alpha   90.00
_cell.angle_beta   90.00
_cell.angle_gamma   90.00
#
_symmetry.space_group_name_H-M   'P 1'
#
loop_
_entity.id
_entity.type
_entity.pdbx_description
1 polymer ?
#
loop_
_entity_poly.entity_id
_entity_poly.type
_entity_poly.pdbx_seq_one_letter_code
_entity_poly.pdbx_strand_id
1 'polypeptide(L)'
;MTALGVDTSVAIPLLVQTHQAHDAVRRWWDGREVALSGHALPETYSVLTRLPGDLRLSPADAARLLGERFVEPFGLGTDVAGRLPGVLSGLGIAGGAVYDALVALAAVEHGAELATRDIRAKATYETVGARVIVAD
;
A
#
# COMPACT_ATOMS: atom_id res chain seq x y z
N MET A 1 19.24 2.15 -4.09
CA MET A 1 18.35 2.18 -2.91
C MET A 1 16.95 1.74 -3.29
N THR A 2 16.36 0.90 -2.46
CA THR A 2 15.01 0.42 -2.68
C THR A 2 14.01 1.50 -2.26
N ALA A 3 12.97 1.72 -3.06
CA ALA A 3 11.90 2.63 -2.69
C ALA A 3 11.21 2.13 -1.42
N LEU A 4 10.58 3.05 -0.70
CA LEU A 4 9.76 2.74 0.46
C LEU A 4 8.40 2.25 -0.01
N GLY A 5 7.95 1.12 0.51
CA GLY A 5 6.59 0.65 0.23
C GLY A 5 5.56 1.44 1.01
N VAL A 6 4.41 1.70 0.43
CA VAL A 6 3.29 2.33 1.12
C VAL A 6 2.01 1.54 0.87
N ASP A 7 1.11 1.61 1.83
CA ASP A 7 -0.22 1.06 1.68
C ASP A 7 -1.25 2.17 1.35
N THR A 8 -2.50 1.79 1.21
CA THR A 8 -3.57 2.72 0.86
C THR A 8 -3.78 3.79 1.92
N SER A 9 -3.53 3.46 3.20
CA SER A 9 -3.70 4.44 4.30
C SER A 9 -2.70 5.59 4.22
N VAL A 10 -1.58 5.40 3.52
CA VAL A 10 -0.60 6.46 3.23
C VAL A 10 -0.91 7.10 1.87
N ALA A 11 -1.20 6.28 0.87
CA ALA A 11 -1.40 6.75 -0.51
C ALA A 11 -2.56 7.73 -0.63
N ILE A 12 -3.70 7.44 -0.03
CA ILE A 12 -4.89 8.29 -0.17
C ILE A 12 -4.67 9.68 0.43
N PRO A 13 -4.23 9.84 1.68
CA PRO A 13 -3.97 11.19 2.19
C PRO A 13 -2.86 11.91 1.42
N LEU A 14 -1.89 11.19 0.86
CA LEU A 14 -0.87 11.82 0.03
C LEU A 14 -1.45 12.42 -1.26
N LEU A 15 -2.40 11.71 -1.88
CA LEU A 15 -2.97 12.09 -3.18
C LEU A 15 -4.16 13.04 -3.05
N VAL A 16 -4.95 12.94 -2.00
CA VAL A 16 -6.21 13.69 -1.84
C VAL A 16 -5.97 14.91 -0.96
N GLN A 17 -5.91 16.09 -1.58
CA GLN A 17 -5.54 17.34 -0.90
C GLN A 17 -6.50 17.73 0.23
N THR A 18 -7.77 17.33 0.13
CA THR A 18 -8.78 17.64 1.13
C THR A 18 -8.81 16.65 2.30
N HIS A 19 -8.00 15.60 2.25
CA HIS A 19 -7.93 14.63 3.34
C HIS A 19 -7.32 15.29 4.60
N GLN A 20 -7.88 14.98 5.77
CA GLN A 20 -7.43 15.56 7.04
C GLN A 20 -5.92 15.38 7.27
N ALA A 21 -5.38 14.25 6.86
CA ALA A 21 -3.99 13.93 7.08
C ALA A 21 -3.08 14.34 5.92
N HIS A 22 -3.61 15.02 4.89
CA HIS A 22 -2.83 15.34 3.70
C HIS A 22 -1.53 16.10 4.03
N ASP A 23 -1.63 17.15 4.81
CA ASP A 23 -0.45 17.97 5.11
C ASP A 23 0.61 17.21 5.89
N ALA A 24 0.18 16.42 6.88
CA ALA A 24 1.11 15.62 7.69
C ALA A 24 1.81 14.56 6.85
N VAL A 25 1.06 13.85 6.00
CA VAL A 25 1.62 12.79 5.16
C VAL A 25 2.53 13.39 4.09
N ARG A 26 2.17 14.53 3.53
CA ARG A 26 2.99 15.20 2.53
C ARG A 26 4.34 15.63 3.13
N ARG A 27 4.35 16.17 4.34
CA ARG A 27 5.60 16.52 5.03
C ARG A 27 6.45 15.29 5.31
N TRP A 28 5.82 14.22 5.76
CA TRP A 28 6.49 12.94 5.99
C TRP A 28 7.09 12.40 4.69
N TRP A 29 6.34 12.47 3.60
CA TRP A 29 6.75 11.99 2.28
C TRP A 29 7.99 12.73 1.77
N ASP A 30 7.99 14.05 1.83
CA ASP A 30 9.13 14.94 1.50
C ASP A 30 9.81 14.59 0.18
N GLY A 31 9.03 14.25 -0.84
CA GLY A 31 9.54 13.95 -2.18
C GLY A 31 10.25 12.63 -2.35
N ARG A 32 10.22 11.75 -1.35
CA ARG A 32 10.86 10.43 -1.44
C ARG A 32 10.20 9.57 -2.49
N GLU A 33 10.97 8.63 -3.06
CA GLU A 33 10.40 7.61 -3.93
C GLU A 33 9.62 6.61 -3.10
N VAL A 34 8.33 6.43 -3.43
CA VAL A 34 7.44 5.50 -2.76
C VAL A 34 6.76 4.61 -3.79
N ALA A 35 6.56 3.35 -3.43
CA ALA A 35 5.92 2.35 -4.28
C ALA A 35 4.67 1.82 -3.59
N LEU A 36 3.58 1.68 -4.33
CA LEU A 36 2.41 0.98 -3.83
C LEU A 36 2.74 -0.50 -3.71
N SER A 37 2.50 -1.07 -2.52
CA SER A 37 2.91 -2.43 -2.23
C SER A 37 1.75 -3.42 -2.37
N GLY A 38 1.90 -4.38 -3.27
CA GLY A 38 0.98 -5.48 -3.41
C GLY A 38 -0.47 -5.04 -3.64
N HIS A 39 -1.37 -5.54 -2.80
CA HIS A 39 -2.80 -5.24 -2.89
C HIS A 39 -3.13 -3.74 -2.76
N ALA A 40 -2.21 -2.93 -2.22
CA ALA A 40 -2.44 -1.49 -2.11
C ALA A 40 -2.59 -0.82 -3.48
N LEU A 41 -2.02 -1.40 -4.53
CA LEU A 41 -2.16 -0.83 -5.87
C LEU A 41 -3.62 -0.86 -6.36
N PRO A 42 -4.29 -2.02 -6.49
CA PRO A 42 -5.69 -2.03 -6.89
C PRO A 42 -6.62 -1.39 -5.85
N GLU A 43 -6.32 -1.50 -4.57
CA GLU A 43 -7.15 -0.90 -3.54
C GLU A 43 -7.14 0.62 -3.64
N THR A 44 -5.99 1.25 -3.82
CA THR A 44 -5.89 2.70 -3.97
C THR A 44 -6.64 3.16 -5.23
N TYR A 45 -6.49 2.44 -6.33
CA TYR A 45 -7.28 2.71 -7.54
C TYR A 45 -8.78 2.65 -7.25
N SER A 46 -9.22 1.60 -6.54
CA SER A 46 -10.62 1.44 -6.17
C SER A 46 -11.14 2.62 -5.35
N VAL A 47 -10.38 3.06 -4.36
CA VAL A 47 -10.77 4.20 -3.52
C VAL A 47 -10.86 5.49 -4.35
N LEU A 48 -9.88 5.78 -5.18
CA LEU A 48 -9.88 7.00 -6.01
C LEU A 48 -11.06 7.07 -6.95
N THR A 49 -11.46 5.93 -7.52
CA THR A 49 -12.56 5.88 -8.49
C THR A 49 -13.94 5.81 -7.84
N ARG A 50 -14.02 5.76 -6.52
CA ARG A 50 -15.31 5.78 -5.78
C ARG A 50 -15.38 6.87 -4.72
N LEU A 51 -14.50 7.87 -4.77
CA LEU A 51 -14.61 9.03 -3.88
C LEU A 51 -15.93 9.74 -4.10
N PRO A 52 -16.48 10.40 -3.06
CA PRO A 52 -17.77 11.08 -3.20
C PRO A 52 -17.67 12.36 -4.03
N GLY A 53 -18.72 12.63 -4.80
CA GLY A 53 -18.90 13.89 -5.51
C GLY A 53 -17.77 14.23 -6.48
N ASP A 54 -17.34 15.46 -6.44
CA ASP A 54 -16.33 16.00 -7.37
C ASP A 54 -14.92 15.48 -7.09
N LEU A 55 -14.72 14.82 -5.96
CA LEU A 55 -13.40 14.23 -5.65
C LEU A 55 -13.13 12.97 -6.45
N ARG A 56 -14.19 12.34 -6.96
CA ARG A 56 -14.07 11.07 -7.69
C ARG A 56 -13.29 11.23 -8.98
N LEU A 57 -12.27 10.39 -9.16
CA LEU A 57 -11.51 10.38 -10.40
C LEU A 57 -12.11 9.41 -11.39
N SER A 58 -12.02 9.75 -12.68
CA SER A 58 -12.29 8.78 -13.74
C SER A 58 -11.25 7.66 -13.71
N PRO A 59 -11.57 6.47 -14.24
CA PRO A 59 -10.56 5.41 -14.35
C PRO A 59 -9.27 5.85 -15.02
N ALA A 60 -9.36 6.61 -16.12
CA ALA A 60 -8.18 7.08 -16.82
C ALA A 60 -7.33 8.04 -15.97
N ASP A 61 -7.98 8.96 -15.27
CA ASP A 61 -7.27 9.91 -14.41
C ASP A 61 -6.62 9.23 -13.22
N ALA A 62 -7.30 8.26 -12.61
CA ALA A 62 -6.74 7.50 -11.49
C ALA A 62 -5.50 6.72 -11.94
N ALA A 63 -5.56 6.05 -13.08
CA ALA A 63 -4.42 5.29 -13.62
C ALA A 63 -3.23 6.22 -13.88
N ARG A 64 -3.48 7.37 -14.49
CA ARG A 64 -2.42 8.34 -14.78
C ARG A 64 -1.79 8.88 -13.49
N LEU A 65 -2.61 9.25 -12.50
CA LEU A 65 -2.14 9.79 -11.24
C LEU A 65 -1.25 8.79 -10.51
N LEU A 66 -1.65 7.52 -10.46
CA LEU A 66 -0.87 6.48 -9.80
C LEU A 66 0.46 6.25 -10.51
N GLY A 67 0.46 6.27 -11.83
CA GLY A 67 1.69 6.12 -12.61
C GLY A 67 2.66 7.28 -12.48
N GLU A 68 2.16 8.49 -12.25
CA GLU A 68 2.99 9.69 -12.12
C GLU A 68 3.55 9.87 -10.71
N ARG A 69 2.81 9.47 -9.69
CA ARG A 69 3.15 9.78 -8.29
C ARG A 69 3.96 8.70 -7.61
N PHE A 70 3.91 7.49 -8.08
CA PHE A 70 4.61 6.35 -7.48
C PHE A 70 5.58 5.75 -8.46
N VAL A 71 6.68 5.19 -7.93
CA VAL A 71 7.61 4.40 -8.74
C VAL A 71 7.01 3.01 -9.00
N GLU A 72 7.73 2.14 -9.70
CA GLU A 72 7.28 0.78 -10.03
C GLU A 72 6.69 0.09 -8.81
N PRO A 73 5.42 -0.37 -8.85
CA PRO A 73 4.80 -1.01 -7.69
C PRO A 73 5.48 -2.32 -7.33
N PHE A 74 5.39 -2.67 -6.05
CA PHE A 74 5.86 -3.97 -5.58
C PHE A 74 4.78 -5.01 -5.84
N GLY A 75 5.10 -6.03 -6.60
CA GLY A 75 4.21 -7.18 -6.82
C GLY A 75 4.78 -8.44 -6.19
N LEU A 76 3.95 -9.48 -6.12
CA LEU A 76 4.42 -10.80 -5.70
C LEU A 76 5.05 -11.51 -6.89
N GLY A 77 6.20 -12.14 -6.66
CA GLY A 77 6.80 -13.03 -7.64
C GLY A 77 5.90 -14.24 -7.90
N THR A 78 6.01 -14.82 -9.07
CA THR A 78 5.19 -15.95 -9.49
C THR A 78 5.28 -17.11 -8.50
N ASP A 79 6.46 -17.36 -7.96
CA ASP A 79 6.69 -18.46 -7.04
C ASP A 79 5.90 -18.29 -5.74
N VAL A 80 5.99 -17.13 -5.10
CA VAL A 80 5.23 -16.86 -3.86
C VAL A 80 3.74 -16.80 -4.16
N ALA A 81 3.34 -16.17 -5.25
CA ALA A 81 1.94 -16.06 -5.64
C ALA A 81 1.30 -17.44 -5.80
N GLY A 82 2.02 -18.41 -6.39
CA GLY A 82 1.52 -19.77 -6.58
C GLY A 82 1.39 -20.56 -5.28
N ARG A 83 2.15 -20.19 -4.23
CA ARG A 83 2.14 -20.88 -2.94
C ARG A 83 1.39 -20.11 -1.86
N LEU A 84 0.69 -19.06 -2.24
CA LEU A 84 0.10 -18.11 -1.31
C LEU A 84 -0.79 -18.73 -0.24
N PRO A 85 -1.74 -19.65 -0.57
CA PRO A 85 -2.58 -20.26 0.48
C PRO A 85 -1.75 -20.96 1.56
N GLY A 86 -0.71 -21.68 1.17
CA GLY A 86 0.17 -22.37 2.13
C GLY A 86 0.97 -21.38 2.99
N VAL A 87 1.45 -20.29 2.40
CA VAL A 87 2.17 -19.24 3.13
C VAL A 87 1.25 -18.60 4.17
N LEU A 88 0.04 -18.21 3.76
CA LEU A 88 -0.95 -17.60 4.66
C LEU A 88 -1.35 -18.55 5.79
N SER A 89 -1.61 -19.81 5.46
CA SER A 89 -1.96 -20.83 6.45
C SER A 89 -0.84 -21.00 7.48
N GLY A 90 0.40 -21.07 7.03
CA GLY A 90 1.55 -21.21 7.91
C GLY A 90 1.75 -20.02 8.87
N LEU A 91 1.27 -18.83 8.47
CA LEU A 91 1.32 -17.62 9.31
C LEU A 91 0.06 -17.45 10.16
N GLY A 92 -0.93 -18.31 10.03
CA GLY A 92 -2.19 -18.20 10.75
C GLY A 92 -3.06 -17.06 10.28
N ILE A 93 -2.90 -16.62 9.04
CA ILE A 93 -3.63 -15.48 8.46
C ILE A 93 -4.85 -16.01 7.70
N ALA A 94 -6.02 -15.43 8.01
CA ALA A 94 -7.28 -15.83 7.40
C ALA A 94 -8.23 -14.63 7.26
N GLY A 95 -9.26 -14.79 6.42
CA GLY A 95 -10.30 -13.79 6.26
C GLY A 95 -9.78 -12.49 5.70
N GLY A 96 -10.28 -11.37 6.23
CA GLY A 96 -9.92 -10.03 5.73
C GLY A 96 -8.45 -9.68 5.87
N ALA A 97 -7.76 -10.27 6.82
CA ALA A 97 -6.32 -10.02 7.01
C ALA A 97 -5.47 -10.51 5.83
N VAL A 98 -6.02 -11.36 4.96
CA VAL A 98 -5.33 -11.81 3.75
C VAL A 98 -4.89 -10.64 2.88
N TYR A 99 -5.75 -9.64 2.71
CA TYR A 99 -5.42 -8.50 1.84
C TYR A 99 -4.30 -7.64 2.42
N ASP A 100 -4.26 -7.47 3.74
CA ASP A 100 -3.14 -6.80 4.39
C ASP A 100 -1.85 -7.62 4.25
N ALA A 101 -1.97 -8.94 4.36
CA ALA A 101 -0.82 -9.81 4.18
C ALA A 101 -0.22 -9.69 2.77
N LEU A 102 -1.05 -9.51 1.74
CA LEU A 102 -0.55 -9.31 0.37
C LEU A 102 0.28 -8.02 0.25
N VAL A 103 -0.12 -6.97 0.95
CA VAL A 103 0.64 -5.72 0.99
C VAL A 103 2.02 -5.97 1.60
N ALA A 104 2.05 -6.63 2.74
CA ALA A 104 3.30 -6.89 3.47
C ALA A 104 4.22 -7.87 2.74
N LEU A 105 3.67 -8.93 2.16
CA LEU A 105 4.47 -9.91 1.42
C LEU A 105 5.21 -9.28 0.25
N ALA A 106 4.55 -8.38 -0.48
CA ALA A 106 5.19 -7.68 -1.59
C ALA A 106 6.37 -6.82 -1.12
N ALA A 107 6.22 -6.13 -0.01
CA ALA A 107 7.32 -5.33 0.57
C ALA A 107 8.48 -6.22 1.01
N VAL A 108 8.19 -7.35 1.66
CA VAL A 108 9.21 -8.31 2.09
C VAL A 108 9.98 -8.84 0.90
N GLU A 109 9.30 -9.23 -0.17
CA GLU A 109 9.97 -9.75 -1.37
C GLU A 109 10.91 -8.72 -1.99
N HIS A 110 10.59 -7.44 -1.88
CA HIS A 110 11.43 -6.37 -2.42
C HIS A 110 12.47 -5.86 -1.43
N GLY A 111 12.57 -6.48 -0.25
CA GLY A 111 13.52 -6.04 0.77
C GLY A 111 13.26 -4.62 1.25
N ALA A 112 12.03 -4.15 1.17
CA ALA A 112 11.65 -2.77 1.45
C ALA A 112 10.93 -2.64 2.79
N GLU A 113 11.08 -1.47 3.41
CA GLU A 113 10.25 -1.09 4.54
C GLU A 113 8.85 -0.73 4.03
N LEU A 114 7.85 -0.86 4.90
CA LEU A 114 6.44 -0.60 4.56
C LEU A 114 5.89 0.47 5.49
N ALA A 115 5.48 1.58 4.91
CA ALA A 115 4.85 2.66 5.66
C ALA A 115 3.33 2.52 5.68
N THR A 116 2.74 2.76 6.84
CA THR A 116 1.29 2.67 7.05
C THR A 116 0.84 3.73 8.03
N ARG A 117 -0.46 4.05 7.97
CA ARG A 117 -1.17 4.83 8.99
C ARG A 117 -2.29 4.00 9.62
N ASP A 118 -2.41 2.73 9.25
CA ASP A 118 -3.42 1.82 9.78
C ASP A 118 -2.80 0.94 10.87
N ILE A 119 -3.07 1.29 12.12
CA ILE A 119 -2.50 0.58 13.28
C ILE A 119 -3.00 -0.87 13.33
N ARG A 120 -4.22 -1.14 12.86
CA ARG A 120 -4.73 -2.52 12.85
C ARG A 120 -3.98 -3.39 11.85
N ALA A 121 -3.68 -2.84 10.68
CA ALA A 121 -2.93 -3.57 9.66
C ALA A 121 -1.49 -3.84 10.09
N LYS A 122 -0.92 -2.95 10.91
CA LYS A 122 0.46 -3.07 11.36
C LYS A 122 0.76 -4.44 11.99
N ALA A 123 -0.15 -4.96 12.81
CA ALA A 123 0.05 -6.27 13.44
C ALA A 123 0.16 -7.39 12.40
N THR A 124 -0.68 -7.38 11.37
CA THR A 124 -0.60 -8.35 10.28
C THR A 124 0.71 -8.18 9.50
N TYR A 125 1.08 -6.95 9.21
CA TYR A 125 2.33 -6.68 8.50
C TYR A 125 3.55 -7.24 9.26
N GLU A 126 3.59 -7.05 10.56
CA GLU A 126 4.68 -7.56 11.38
C GLU A 126 4.67 -9.09 11.46
N THR A 127 3.50 -9.71 11.51
CA THR A 127 3.37 -11.16 11.47
C THR A 127 3.96 -11.75 10.18
N VAL A 128 3.78 -11.05 9.06
CA VAL A 128 4.35 -11.45 7.77
C VAL A 128 5.87 -11.27 7.73
N GLY A 129 6.41 -10.41 8.58
CA GLY A 129 7.84 -10.12 8.63
C GLY A 129 8.26 -8.80 8.00
N ALA A 130 7.29 -7.93 7.70
CA ALA A 130 7.59 -6.61 7.16
C ALA A 130 8.16 -5.69 8.24
N ARG A 131 9.10 -4.84 7.84
CA ARG A 131 9.60 -3.75 8.69
C ARG A 131 8.68 -2.56 8.48
N VAL A 132 7.91 -2.22 9.53
CA VAL A 132 6.83 -1.24 9.43
C VAL A 132 7.28 0.12 9.94
N ILE A 133 6.94 1.17 9.18
CA ILE A 133 7.12 2.56 9.57
C ILE A 133 5.73 3.18 9.67
N VAL A 134 5.48 3.97 10.71
CA VAL A 134 4.23 4.74 10.81
C VAL A 134 4.46 6.10 10.16
N ALA A 135 3.62 6.44 9.19
CA ALA A 135 3.71 7.69 8.44
C ALA A 135 2.90 8.78 9.14
N ASP A 136 3.57 9.61 9.91
CA ASP A 136 2.95 10.71 10.65
C ASP A 136 3.59 12.04 10.31
#